data_ce08a4fc543205fccb67f039442c7b14
#
_entry.id   ce08a4fc543205fccb67f039442c7b14
#
_cell.length_a   1.000
_cell.length_b   1.000
_cell.length_c   1.000
_cell.angle_alpha   90.00
_cell.angle_beta   90.00
_cell.angle_gamma   90.00
#
_symmetry.space_group_name_H-M   'P 1'
#
loop_
_entity.id
_entity.type
_entity.pdbx_description
1 polymer ?
#
loop_
_entity_poly.entity_id
_entity_poly.type
_entity_poly.pdbx_seq_one_letter_code
_entity_poly.pdbx_strand_id
1 'polypeptide(L)'
;MDFGDCRSMKVVFVPHCALNQNSRLAKCAEVPASVTGLLHGLMEREIGVVQLPCPELIVIGLDREHVQIRSALDSRPARRWLRRLARQVTYQIDQYRKCGVRVLGVLGKNGSPACGVEMTWKAEYGPGSGSFIEELQAELSDRGLDVPVVGMVDTEPDAALAVVDKWLAGK
;
A
#
# COMPACT_ATOMS: atom_id res chain seq x y z
N MET A 1 -3.21 -36.18 12.10
CA MET A 1 -3.03 -35.85 10.65
C MET A 1 -1.95 -34.80 10.59
N ASP A 2 -0.86 -35.08 9.90
CA ASP A 2 0.15 -34.06 9.61
C ASP A 2 -0.28 -33.38 8.32
N PHE A 3 -0.74 -32.13 8.42
CA PHE A 3 -1.21 -31.37 7.25
C PHE A 3 -0.09 -30.72 6.48
N GLY A 4 1.16 -30.97 6.76
CA GLY A 4 2.29 -30.34 6.10
C GLY A 4 2.14 -28.81 5.93
N ASP A 5 3.13 -28.04 6.16
CA ASP A 5 3.04 -26.59 5.94
C ASP A 5 3.41 -26.25 4.49
N CYS A 6 2.41 -25.88 3.67
CA CYS A 6 2.62 -25.46 2.27
C CYS A 6 2.68 -23.92 2.08
N ARG A 7 2.77 -23.16 3.17
CA ARG A 7 2.88 -21.69 3.09
C ARG A 7 4.22 -21.27 2.48
N SER A 8 4.18 -20.30 1.59
CA SER A 8 5.39 -19.74 0.98
C SER A 8 6.26 -18.92 1.96
N MET A 9 5.67 -18.51 3.09
CA MET A 9 6.29 -17.68 4.12
C MET A 9 6.79 -16.32 3.61
N LYS A 10 6.16 -15.79 2.57
CA LYS A 10 6.48 -14.49 1.95
C LYS A 10 5.20 -13.69 1.74
N VAL A 11 5.21 -12.39 2.10
CA VAL A 11 4.09 -11.48 1.86
C VAL A 11 4.57 -10.13 1.36
N VAL A 12 3.71 -9.45 0.59
CA VAL A 12 3.85 -8.03 0.21
C VAL A 12 2.55 -7.30 0.54
N PHE A 13 2.67 -6.08 1.02
CA PHE A 13 1.51 -5.20 1.24
C PHE A 13 1.26 -4.38 -0.03
N VAL A 14 0.02 -4.37 -0.49
CA VAL A 14 -0.39 -3.63 -1.70
C VAL A 14 -1.54 -2.67 -1.41
N PRO A 15 -1.66 -1.54 -2.12
CA PRO A 15 -2.76 -0.61 -1.90
C PRO A 15 -4.11 -1.27 -2.26
N HIS A 16 -5.16 -0.92 -1.53
CA HIS A 16 -6.51 -1.44 -1.76
C HIS A 16 -6.95 -1.32 -3.22
N CYS A 17 -6.64 -0.19 -3.86
CA CYS A 17 -7.03 0.04 -5.25
C CYS A 17 -6.30 -0.89 -6.26
N ALA A 18 -5.15 -1.46 -5.93
CA ALA A 18 -4.55 -2.49 -6.78
C ALA A 18 -5.42 -3.76 -6.84
N LEU A 19 -6.16 -4.06 -5.78
CA LEU A 19 -7.10 -5.18 -5.70
C LEU A 19 -8.50 -4.83 -6.20
N ASN A 20 -8.90 -3.56 -6.06
CA ASN A 20 -10.25 -3.11 -6.39
C ASN A 20 -10.25 -1.65 -6.87
N GLN A 21 -10.22 -1.46 -8.18
CA GLN A 21 -10.24 -0.13 -8.81
C GLN A 21 -11.57 0.61 -8.62
N ASN A 22 -12.66 -0.09 -8.26
CA ASN A 22 -13.94 0.55 -7.94
C ASN A 22 -13.90 1.40 -6.66
N SER A 23 -12.84 1.27 -5.87
CA SER A 23 -12.56 2.15 -4.72
C SER A 23 -11.93 3.49 -5.11
N ARG A 24 -11.54 3.64 -6.37
CA ARG A 24 -10.96 4.89 -6.89
C ARG A 24 -12.01 5.97 -7.05
N LEU A 25 -11.55 7.19 -7.05
CA LEU A 25 -12.35 8.34 -7.45
C LEU A 25 -12.88 8.16 -8.87
N ALA A 26 -14.08 8.65 -9.15
CA ALA A 26 -14.66 8.62 -10.49
C ALA A 26 -13.68 9.22 -11.53
N LYS A 27 -13.54 8.56 -12.67
CA LYS A 27 -12.60 8.91 -13.76
C LYS A 27 -11.11 8.79 -13.42
N CYS A 28 -10.73 8.28 -12.24
CA CYS A 28 -9.33 8.09 -11.83
C CYS A 28 -8.88 6.63 -11.84
N ALA A 29 -9.76 5.68 -12.15
CA ALA A 29 -9.37 4.29 -12.36
C ALA A 29 -8.62 4.16 -13.68
N GLU A 30 -7.47 3.50 -13.64
CA GLU A 30 -6.59 3.30 -14.79
C GLU A 30 -6.77 1.92 -15.44
N VAL A 31 -7.39 0.99 -14.70
CA VAL A 31 -7.75 -0.35 -15.16
C VAL A 31 -9.16 -0.71 -14.68
N PRO A 32 -9.89 -1.65 -15.34
CA PRO A 32 -11.32 -1.83 -15.05
C PRO A 32 -11.67 -2.37 -13.66
N ALA A 33 -10.89 -3.32 -13.13
CA ALA A 33 -11.26 -4.05 -11.92
C ALA A 33 -10.13 -4.09 -10.89
N SER A 34 -8.97 -4.62 -11.27
CA SER A 34 -7.77 -4.74 -10.45
C SER A 34 -6.53 -4.62 -11.32
N VAL A 35 -5.38 -4.39 -10.72
CA VAL A 35 -4.08 -4.41 -11.41
C VAL A 35 -3.67 -5.87 -11.62
N THR A 36 -4.34 -6.52 -12.57
CA THR A 36 -4.28 -7.98 -12.80
C THR A 36 -2.85 -8.46 -13.05
N GLY A 37 -2.05 -7.72 -13.85
CA GLY A 37 -0.66 -8.07 -14.11
C GLY A 37 0.18 -8.14 -12.85
N LEU A 38 0.01 -7.18 -11.93
CA LEU A 38 0.69 -7.22 -10.63
C LEU A 38 0.26 -8.45 -9.81
N LEU A 39 -1.05 -8.70 -9.71
CA LEU A 39 -1.57 -9.80 -8.90
C LEU A 39 -1.11 -11.16 -9.42
N HIS A 40 -1.20 -11.38 -10.73
CA HIS A 40 -0.69 -12.61 -11.34
C HIS A 40 0.81 -12.78 -11.11
N GLY A 41 1.60 -11.74 -11.36
CA GLY A 41 3.04 -11.80 -11.14
C GLY A 41 3.44 -12.07 -9.68
N LEU A 42 2.67 -11.59 -8.71
CA LEU A 42 2.87 -11.93 -7.30
C LEU A 42 2.52 -13.39 -6.99
N MET A 43 1.41 -13.91 -7.56
CA MET A 43 0.99 -15.31 -7.40
C MET A 43 1.99 -16.27 -8.03
N GLU A 44 2.52 -15.99 -9.24
CA GLU A 44 3.55 -16.78 -9.89
C GLU A 44 4.85 -16.88 -9.07
N ARG A 45 5.13 -15.87 -8.25
CA ARG A 45 6.26 -15.83 -7.30
C ARG A 45 5.94 -16.46 -5.94
N GLU A 46 4.74 -17.01 -5.81
CA GLU A 46 4.22 -17.57 -4.55
C GLU A 46 4.28 -16.56 -3.39
N ILE A 47 3.91 -15.31 -3.66
CA ILE A 47 3.89 -14.23 -2.66
C ILE A 47 2.46 -14.00 -2.20
N GLY A 48 2.22 -14.10 -0.89
CA GLY A 48 0.95 -13.72 -0.28
C GLY A 48 0.72 -12.20 -0.39
N VAL A 49 -0.50 -11.81 -0.77
CA VAL A 49 -0.87 -10.41 -0.93
C VAL A 49 -1.64 -9.94 0.29
N VAL A 50 -1.16 -8.90 0.95
CA VAL A 50 -1.82 -8.26 2.08
C VAL A 50 -2.32 -6.88 1.64
N GLN A 51 -3.62 -6.66 1.80
CA GLN A 51 -4.24 -5.38 1.44
C GLN A 51 -3.92 -4.29 2.46
N LEU A 52 -3.40 -3.16 2.00
CA LEU A 52 -3.45 -1.92 2.78
C LEU A 52 -4.89 -1.40 2.87
N PRO A 53 -5.34 -0.88 4.01
CA PRO A 53 -6.63 -0.20 4.07
C PRO A 53 -6.64 1.01 3.13
N CYS A 54 -7.77 1.30 2.49
CA CYS A 54 -7.90 2.52 1.69
C CYS A 54 -8.20 3.72 2.60
N PRO A 55 -7.23 4.64 2.82
CA PRO A 55 -7.44 5.76 3.74
C PRO A 55 -8.51 6.72 3.24
N GLU A 56 -8.56 6.95 1.93
CA GLU A 56 -9.54 7.83 1.31
C GLU A 56 -10.97 7.29 1.47
N LEU A 57 -11.17 5.99 1.21
CA LEU A 57 -12.47 5.34 1.39
C LEU A 57 -12.93 5.37 2.85
N ILE A 58 -12.02 5.08 3.79
CA ILE A 58 -12.37 4.96 5.21
C ILE A 58 -12.62 6.32 5.85
N VAL A 59 -11.85 7.34 5.48
CA VAL A 59 -11.89 8.66 6.13
C VAL A 59 -12.85 9.62 5.45
N ILE A 60 -12.97 9.54 4.12
CA ILE A 60 -13.75 10.49 3.32
C ILE A 60 -14.99 9.83 2.73
N GLY A 61 -14.87 8.60 2.24
CA GLY A 61 -15.92 7.86 1.54
C GLY A 61 -15.65 7.66 0.04
N LEU A 62 -16.59 7.01 -0.66
CA LEU A 62 -16.51 6.81 -2.11
C LEU A 62 -16.89 8.06 -2.90
N ASP A 63 -17.89 8.79 -2.42
CA ASP A 63 -18.38 10.03 -3.05
C ASP A 63 -17.53 11.22 -2.60
N ARG A 64 -16.28 11.25 -3.05
CA ARG A 64 -15.30 12.28 -2.73
C ARG A 64 -14.88 13.05 -3.97
N GLU A 65 -14.66 14.34 -3.82
CA GLU A 65 -14.17 15.22 -4.90
C GLU A 65 -12.65 15.32 -4.89
N HIS A 66 -12.06 15.26 -6.08
CA HIS A 66 -10.60 15.26 -6.28
C HIS A 66 -9.89 16.43 -5.59
N VAL A 67 -10.46 17.63 -5.67
CA VAL A 67 -9.81 18.87 -5.21
C VAL A 67 -9.63 18.95 -3.69
N GLN A 68 -10.41 18.19 -2.93
CA GLN A 68 -10.46 18.31 -1.46
C GLN A 68 -9.78 17.14 -0.72
N ILE A 69 -9.33 16.10 -1.44
CA ILE A 69 -8.88 14.86 -0.78
C ILE A 69 -7.69 15.14 0.15
N ARG A 70 -6.65 15.81 -0.31
CA ARG A 70 -5.46 16.05 0.50
C ARG A 70 -5.78 16.90 1.74
N SER A 71 -6.51 17.99 1.58
CA SER A 71 -6.87 18.87 2.70
C SER A 71 -7.78 18.16 3.71
N ALA A 72 -8.71 17.31 3.23
CA ALA A 72 -9.55 16.49 4.11
C ALA A 72 -8.72 15.49 4.92
N LEU A 73 -7.76 14.80 4.28
CA LEU A 73 -6.86 13.85 4.95
C LEU A 73 -5.89 14.51 5.92
N ASP A 74 -5.49 15.75 5.69
CA ASP A 74 -4.59 16.51 6.56
C ASP A 74 -5.30 17.16 7.76
N SER A 75 -6.63 17.10 7.83
CA SER A 75 -7.38 17.57 9.00
C SER A 75 -6.98 16.77 10.26
N ARG A 76 -7.05 17.43 11.44
CA ARG A 76 -6.73 16.78 12.72
C ARG A 76 -7.50 15.48 12.99
N PRO A 77 -8.82 15.40 12.74
CA PRO A 77 -9.56 14.14 12.91
C PRO A 77 -9.09 13.06 11.94
N ALA A 78 -8.88 13.41 10.65
CA ALA A 78 -8.42 12.46 9.65
C ALA A 78 -7.02 11.91 9.98
N ARG A 79 -6.07 12.76 10.36
CA ARG A 79 -4.72 12.35 10.78
C ARG A 79 -4.74 11.37 11.97
N ARG A 80 -5.71 11.46 12.88
CA ARG A 80 -5.88 10.45 13.95
C ARG A 80 -6.29 9.09 13.38
N TRP A 81 -7.17 9.07 12.39
CA TRP A 81 -7.57 7.86 11.69
C TRP A 81 -6.41 7.26 10.89
N LEU A 82 -5.65 8.08 10.15
CA LEU A 82 -4.49 7.62 9.39
C LEU A 82 -3.44 6.97 10.29
N ARG A 83 -3.13 7.58 11.44
CA ARG A 83 -2.25 6.96 12.46
C ARG A 83 -2.78 5.63 12.98
N ARG A 84 -4.09 5.53 13.21
CA ARG A 84 -4.69 4.25 13.63
C ARG A 84 -4.55 3.18 12.55
N LEU A 85 -4.77 3.52 11.30
CA LEU A 85 -4.57 2.61 10.17
C LEU A 85 -3.09 2.21 10.03
N ALA A 86 -2.16 3.15 10.15
CA ALA A 86 -0.73 2.88 10.14
C ALA A 86 -0.33 1.88 11.25
N ARG A 87 -0.84 2.08 12.48
CA ARG A 87 -0.63 1.16 13.60
C ARG A 87 -1.18 -0.23 13.35
N GLN A 88 -2.31 -0.37 12.68
CA GLN A 88 -2.87 -1.67 12.30
C GLN A 88 -1.97 -2.38 11.28
N VAL A 89 -1.47 -1.65 10.28
CA VAL A 89 -0.55 -2.20 9.26
C VAL A 89 0.77 -2.63 9.90
N THR A 90 1.39 -1.77 10.71
CA THR A 90 2.66 -2.09 11.37
C THR A 90 2.52 -3.23 12.39
N TYR A 91 1.36 -3.34 13.07
CA TYR A 91 1.05 -4.49 13.89
C TYR A 91 1.00 -5.79 13.08
N GLN A 92 0.35 -5.80 11.91
CA GLN A 92 0.33 -6.97 11.03
C GLN A 92 1.73 -7.34 10.55
N ILE A 93 2.53 -6.35 10.14
CA ILE A 93 3.93 -6.55 9.75
C ILE A 93 4.72 -7.23 10.88
N ASP A 94 4.60 -6.72 12.09
CA ASP A 94 5.27 -7.28 13.29
C ASP A 94 4.82 -8.73 13.56
N GLN A 95 3.51 -9.03 13.44
CA GLN A 95 2.99 -10.39 13.62
C GLN A 95 3.52 -11.35 12.55
N TYR A 96 3.56 -10.96 11.28
CA TYR A 96 4.15 -11.78 10.23
C TYR A 96 5.63 -12.08 10.53
N ARG A 97 6.42 -11.06 10.87
CA ARG A 97 7.84 -11.23 11.19
C ARG A 97 8.08 -12.12 12.40
N LYS A 98 7.31 -11.97 13.48
CA LYS A 98 7.37 -12.82 14.68
C LYS A 98 7.07 -14.28 14.39
N CYS A 99 6.23 -14.55 13.40
CA CYS A 99 5.90 -15.91 12.96
C CYS A 99 6.82 -16.44 11.85
N GLY A 100 7.95 -15.78 11.57
CA GLY A 100 8.91 -16.21 10.57
C GLY A 100 8.49 -15.94 9.12
N VAL A 101 7.38 -15.23 8.91
CA VAL A 101 6.95 -14.83 7.56
C VAL A 101 7.74 -13.61 7.12
N ARG A 102 8.39 -13.71 5.98
CA ARG A 102 9.14 -12.60 5.38
C ARG A 102 8.20 -11.56 4.80
N VAL A 103 8.18 -10.37 5.37
CA VAL A 103 7.52 -9.21 4.80
C VAL A 103 8.50 -8.57 3.83
N LEU A 104 8.21 -8.67 2.52
CA LEU A 104 9.09 -8.20 1.46
C LEU A 104 9.13 -6.67 1.40
N GLY A 105 7.97 -6.03 1.52
CA GLY A 105 7.84 -4.58 1.47
C GLY A 105 6.39 -4.13 1.40
N VAL A 106 6.23 -2.84 1.25
CA VAL A 106 4.95 -2.15 1.05
C VAL A 106 4.99 -1.45 -0.30
N LEU A 107 4.03 -1.75 -1.17
CA LEU A 107 3.78 -0.96 -2.37
C LEU A 107 2.76 0.13 -2.03
N GLY A 108 3.09 1.38 -2.36
CA GLY A 108 2.15 2.50 -2.33
C GLY A 108 1.65 2.81 -3.75
N LYS A 109 0.73 3.77 -3.89
CA LYS A 109 0.21 4.21 -5.20
C LYS A 109 0.70 5.61 -5.51
N ASN A 110 1.70 5.73 -6.38
CA ASN A 110 2.18 7.03 -6.84
C ASN A 110 1.05 7.84 -7.49
N GLY A 111 1.04 9.14 -7.22
CA GLY A 111 -0.04 10.04 -7.61
C GLY A 111 -1.23 10.09 -6.64
N SER A 112 -1.35 9.17 -5.67
CA SER A 112 -2.41 9.27 -4.66
C SER A 112 -2.07 10.29 -3.58
N PRO A 113 -3.01 11.18 -3.19
CA PRO A 113 -2.82 12.10 -2.07
C PRO A 113 -2.69 11.39 -0.71
N ALA A 114 -3.14 10.14 -0.63
CA ALA A 114 -3.02 9.30 0.56
C ALA A 114 -1.84 8.32 0.50
N CYS A 115 -1.71 7.58 -0.60
CA CYS A 115 -0.83 6.42 -0.73
C CYS A 115 0.39 6.66 -1.64
N GLY A 116 0.63 7.87 -2.14
CA GLY A 116 1.84 8.23 -2.89
C GLY A 116 3.08 8.01 -2.05
N VAL A 117 4.18 7.56 -2.66
CA VAL A 117 5.46 7.36 -1.96
C VAL A 117 6.47 8.38 -2.42
N GLU A 118 6.86 8.35 -3.69
CA GLU A 118 7.78 9.33 -4.30
C GLU A 118 7.02 10.51 -4.92
N MET A 119 5.79 10.25 -5.41
CA MET A 119 4.95 11.23 -6.10
C MET A 119 3.56 11.26 -5.50
N THR A 120 3.02 12.45 -5.29
CA THR A 120 1.69 12.64 -4.68
C THR A 120 0.99 13.88 -5.21
N TRP A 121 -0.33 13.94 -5.03
CA TRP A 121 -1.11 15.16 -5.19
C TRP A 121 -1.24 15.88 -3.84
N LYS A 122 -0.74 17.13 -3.79
CA LYS A 122 -0.99 18.09 -2.71
C LYS A 122 -1.91 19.20 -3.25
N ALA A 123 -1.37 20.38 -3.53
CA ALA A 123 -2.04 21.39 -4.36
C ALA A 123 -1.86 21.09 -5.86
N GLU A 124 -0.74 20.46 -6.19
CA GLU A 124 -0.35 20.01 -7.53
C GLU A 124 0.29 18.63 -7.46
N TYR A 125 0.45 17.98 -8.61
CA TYR A 125 1.20 16.73 -8.71
C TYR A 125 2.70 17.01 -8.61
N GLY A 126 3.39 16.34 -7.70
CA GLY A 126 4.81 16.55 -7.50
C GLY A 126 5.44 15.56 -6.53
N PRO A 127 6.77 15.72 -6.28
CA PRO A 127 7.50 14.88 -5.35
C PRO A 127 6.95 14.97 -3.92
N GLY A 128 6.95 13.83 -3.24
CA GLY A 128 6.56 13.75 -1.83
C GLY A 128 5.63 12.58 -1.55
N SER A 129 5.32 12.40 -0.27
CA SER A 129 4.49 11.31 0.21
C SER A 129 3.05 11.72 0.48
N GLY A 130 2.15 10.77 0.32
CA GLY A 130 0.74 10.91 0.68
C GLY A 130 0.54 10.84 2.19
N SER A 131 -0.57 11.43 2.67
CA SER A 131 -0.84 11.59 4.10
C SER A 131 -0.80 10.28 4.90
N PHE A 132 -1.22 9.17 4.31
CA PHE A 132 -1.17 7.87 4.97
C PHE A 132 0.25 7.28 4.96
N ILE A 133 0.98 7.44 3.87
CA ILE A 133 2.38 6.96 3.78
C ILE A 133 3.26 7.71 4.79
N GLU A 134 3.05 9.02 4.97
CA GLU A 134 3.75 9.79 6.01
C GLU A 134 3.55 9.17 7.41
N GLU A 135 2.32 8.85 7.78
CA GLU A 135 2.02 8.23 9.08
C GLU A 135 2.54 6.77 9.16
N LEU A 136 2.49 6.03 8.05
CA LEU A 136 3.01 4.65 8.01
C LEU A 136 4.53 4.60 8.17
N GLN A 137 5.26 5.45 7.46
CA GLN A 137 6.72 5.54 7.56
C GLN A 137 7.15 5.98 8.96
N ALA A 138 6.45 6.94 9.57
CA ALA A 138 6.70 7.36 10.95
C ALA A 138 6.49 6.17 11.93
N GLU A 139 5.38 5.45 11.81
CA GLU A 139 5.08 4.32 12.70
C GLU A 139 6.03 3.12 12.49
N LEU A 140 6.50 2.87 11.24
CA LEU A 140 7.55 1.89 10.97
C LEU A 140 8.86 2.26 11.68
N SER A 141 9.28 3.53 11.54
CA SER A 141 10.48 4.06 12.19
C SER A 141 10.40 3.99 13.72
N ASP A 142 9.29 4.42 14.30
CA ASP A 142 9.07 4.42 15.75
C ASP A 142 9.15 3.00 16.35
N ARG A 143 8.80 1.98 15.57
CA ARG A 143 8.86 0.56 15.96
C ARG A 143 10.17 -0.13 15.59
N GLY A 144 11.10 0.55 14.92
CA GLY A 144 12.32 -0.07 14.39
C GLY A 144 12.05 -1.19 13.38
N LEU A 145 10.96 -1.07 12.62
CA LEU A 145 10.60 -2.00 11.56
C LEU A 145 11.22 -1.55 10.23
N ASP A 146 12.32 -2.17 9.87
CA ASP A 146 12.95 -1.96 8.57
C ASP A 146 12.17 -2.74 7.50
N VAL A 147 11.28 -2.04 6.80
CA VAL A 147 10.45 -2.55 5.72
C VAL A 147 10.43 -1.52 4.60
N PRO A 148 10.88 -1.86 3.38
CA PRO A 148 10.90 -0.93 2.27
C PRO A 148 9.48 -0.53 1.85
N VAL A 149 9.32 0.76 1.53
CA VAL A 149 8.07 1.33 1.03
C VAL A 149 8.37 1.99 -0.31
N VAL A 150 7.76 1.50 -1.39
CA VAL A 150 8.01 1.97 -2.76
C VAL A 150 6.68 2.21 -3.48
N GLY A 151 6.64 3.26 -4.30
CA GLY A 151 5.46 3.60 -5.07
C GLY A 151 5.33 2.79 -6.36
N MET A 152 4.10 2.41 -6.70
CA MET A 152 3.76 1.76 -7.96
C MET A 152 2.85 2.63 -8.81
N VAL A 153 2.79 2.34 -10.10
CA VAL A 153 1.83 2.89 -11.08
C VAL A 153 0.97 1.75 -11.61
N ASP A 154 -0.35 1.93 -11.66
CA ASP A 154 -1.28 0.84 -12.00
C ASP A 154 -1.09 0.32 -13.43
N THR A 155 -0.64 1.18 -14.36
CA THR A 155 -0.37 0.83 -15.75
C THR A 155 1.02 0.24 -16.00
N GLU A 156 1.86 0.16 -14.96
CA GLU A 156 3.23 -0.34 -15.04
C GLU A 156 3.48 -1.49 -14.04
N PRO A 157 2.71 -2.58 -14.08
CA PRO A 157 2.82 -3.68 -13.13
C PRO A 157 4.21 -4.34 -13.14
N ASP A 158 4.87 -4.42 -14.31
CA ASP A 158 6.20 -5.02 -14.45
C ASP A 158 7.27 -4.22 -13.69
N ALA A 159 7.15 -2.90 -13.64
CA ALA A 159 8.05 -2.07 -12.85
C ALA A 159 7.92 -2.37 -11.35
N ALA A 160 6.69 -2.52 -10.85
CA ALA A 160 6.42 -2.92 -9.48
C ALA A 160 6.94 -4.34 -9.18
N LEU A 161 6.76 -5.29 -10.09
CA LEU A 161 7.27 -6.65 -9.96
C LEU A 161 8.80 -6.68 -9.94
N ALA A 162 9.47 -5.87 -10.74
CA ALA A 162 10.93 -5.75 -10.71
C ALA A 162 11.46 -5.23 -9.35
N VAL A 163 10.72 -4.36 -8.67
CA VAL A 163 11.03 -3.94 -7.30
C VAL A 163 10.89 -5.13 -6.33
N VAL A 164 9.80 -5.87 -6.45
CA VAL A 164 9.55 -7.06 -5.61
C VAL A 164 10.62 -8.11 -5.83
N ASP A 165 11.10 -8.32 -7.06
CA ASP A 165 12.19 -9.25 -7.37
C ASP A 165 13.51 -8.84 -6.68
N LYS A 166 13.81 -7.53 -6.61
CA LYS A 166 14.96 -7.04 -5.82
C LYS A 166 14.80 -7.37 -4.34
N TRP A 167 13.61 -7.16 -3.78
CA TRP A 167 13.34 -7.52 -2.39
C TRP A 167 13.45 -9.03 -2.14
N LEU A 168 13.01 -9.87 -3.08
CA LEU A 168 13.20 -11.33 -3.00
C LEU A 168 14.68 -11.70 -2.96
N ALA A 169 15.50 -11.05 -3.77
CA ALA A 169 16.95 -11.26 -3.82
C ALA A 169 17.72 -10.68 -2.62
N GLY A 170 17.05 -9.98 -1.70
CA GLY A 170 17.70 -9.34 -0.54
C GLY A 170 18.51 -8.08 -0.88
N LYS A 171 18.11 -7.38 -1.95
CA LYS A 171 18.77 -6.16 -2.45
C LYS A 171 17.88 -4.92 -2.22
#